data_cc317b5cc32d6eebcecee63e5c1808ec
#
_entry.id   cc317b5cc32d6eebcecee63e5c1808ec
#
_cell.length_a   1.000
_cell.length_b   1.000
_cell.length_c   1.000
_cell.angle_alpha   90.00
_cell.angle_beta   90.00
_cell.angle_gamma   90.00
#
_symmetry.space_group_name_H-M   'P 1'
#
loop_
_entity.id
_entity.type
_entity.pdbx_description
1 polymer ?
#
loop_
_entity_poly.entity_id
_entity_poly.type
_entity_poly.pdbx_seq_one_letter_code
_entity_poly.pdbx_strand_id
1 'polypeptide(L)'
;GAAIAVINPLIILVLVVISYFIYKILDSTMEWTKVNFRDAMSSNFRKNYYFSSTARDFKYAKDIRLFKMQDFIEQTWKDINTVYYAACKKNHRKWVMCEAKMSFLRLFQNLLLYVVLIYMVLNKGMSISDFVLYIGLVASFSTAMTDMFCNMVWMNMNRMELDDFRTFLDWNEDKPDIEKGQGVSKNIGLKQFEFKFENVSFKYPGHEKYVLKNINLTIEAGSKLAVVGINGAGKTTLTKLLMRLYEPTEGRILLNGVDVKKYDIDTYFKIFAPVFQNIEIFAFPVWQNISMKPENETDKNRTMEALERSGLDEKINKYENKIDTMLLRIFDPNGVDLSGGERQRLAMARALYQNREVLVLDEPTAALDALAEDRMYQEFNQMVKGKTAIFISHRLSSTRFCDKIVMFEDGRIIEEGTHKQLIKANGKYRNMFQVQAQYYKDKEGEVC
;
A
#
# COMPACT_ATOMS: atom_id res chain seq x y z
N GLY A 1 -14.82 23.56 45.23
CA GLY A 1 -16.31 23.46 45.16
C GLY A 1 -16.97 23.60 46.52
N ALA A 2 -16.60 22.74 47.50
CA ALA A 2 -17.28 22.71 48.79
C ALA A 2 -17.26 24.06 49.53
N ALA A 3 -16.12 24.76 49.62
CA ALA A 3 -16.00 26.08 50.28
C ALA A 3 -16.86 27.15 49.59
N ILE A 4 -17.06 27.09 48.28
CA ILE A 4 -17.91 28.02 47.53
C ILE A 4 -19.40 27.70 47.78
N ALA A 5 -19.77 26.41 47.87
CA ALA A 5 -21.12 25.95 48.12
C ALA A 5 -21.66 26.42 49.49
N VAL A 6 -20.80 26.53 50.50
CA VAL A 6 -21.15 27.03 51.83
C VAL A 6 -21.60 28.50 51.80
N ILE A 7 -21.07 29.30 50.86
CA ILE A 7 -21.39 30.71 50.73
C ILE A 7 -22.67 30.90 49.93
N ASN A 8 -22.69 30.37 48.74
CA ASN A 8 -23.86 30.45 47.87
C ASN A 8 -23.80 29.35 46.77
N PRO A 9 -24.62 28.31 46.84
CA PRO A 9 -24.64 27.24 45.86
C PRO A 9 -25.04 27.71 44.45
N LEU A 10 -25.74 28.83 44.32
CA LEU A 10 -26.11 29.42 43.03
C LEU A 10 -24.88 29.83 42.21
N ILE A 11 -23.78 30.25 42.87
CA ILE A 11 -22.54 30.60 42.16
C ILE A 11 -22.00 29.38 41.40
N ILE A 12 -21.95 28.22 42.05
CA ILE A 12 -21.48 26.99 41.39
C ILE A 12 -22.38 26.66 40.21
N LEU A 13 -23.69 26.72 40.36
CA LEU A 13 -24.62 26.42 39.27
C LEU A 13 -24.35 27.33 38.05
N VAL A 14 -24.18 28.62 38.27
CA VAL A 14 -23.90 29.61 37.22
C VAL A 14 -22.57 29.30 36.53
N LEU A 15 -21.51 28.97 37.29
CA LEU A 15 -20.21 28.60 36.76
C LEU A 15 -20.30 27.36 35.86
N VAL A 16 -20.99 26.31 36.31
CA VAL A 16 -21.19 25.07 35.55
C VAL A 16 -21.97 25.35 34.25
N VAL A 17 -23.07 26.12 34.34
CA VAL A 17 -23.89 26.46 33.19
C VAL A 17 -23.09 27.25 32.13
N ILE A 18 -22.31 28.25 32.54
CA ILE A 18 -21.50 29.04 31.61
C ILE A 18 -20.39 28.16 31.00
N SER A 19 -19.71 27.32 31.79
CA SER A 19 -18.70 26.38 31.30
C SER A 19 -19.30 25.40 30.31
N TYR A 20 -20.54 24.93 30.52
CA TYR A 20 -21.25 24.09 29.57
C TYR A 20 -21.54 24.81 28.24
N PHE A 21 -21.92 26.11 28.28
CA PHE A 21 -22.08 26.88 27.04
C PHE A 21 -20.77 27.08 26.30
N ILE A 22 -19.63 27.31 27.00
CA ILE A 22 -18.30 27.37 26.42
C ILE A 22 -17.97 26.03 25.72
N TYR A 23 -18.22 24.92 26.41
CA TYR A 23 -18.08 23.58 25.84
C TYR A 23 -18.85 23.42 24.53
N LYS A 24 -20.14 23.76 24.52
CA LYS A 24 -21.01 23.64 23.33
C LYS A 24 -20.52 24.47 22.14
N ILE A 25 -20.02 25.68 22.40
CA ILE A 25 -19.46 26.55 21.35
C ILE A 25 -18.20 25.93 20.76
N LEU A 26 -17.33 25.39 21.61
CA LEU A 26 -16.08 24.76 21.17
C LEU A 26 -16.36 23.45 20.41
N ASP A 27 -17.20 22.57 20.95
CA ASP A 27 -17.58 21.29 20.36
C ASP A 27 -18.19 21.49 18.97
N SER A 28 -19.16 22.38 18.79
CA SER A 28 -19.74 22.73 17.50
C SER A 28 -18.72 23.31 16.52
N THR A 29 -17.71 24.04 16.99
CA THR A 29 -16.68 24.61 16.14
C THR A 29 -15.70 23.54 15.68
N MET A 30 -15.35 22.58 16.53
CA MET A 30 -14.52 21.43 16.22
C MET A 30 -15.18 20.51 15.19
N GLU A 31 -16.45 20.16 15.43
CA GLU A 31 -17.24 19.36 14.49
C GLU A 31 -17.34 20.02 13.11
N TRP A 32 -17.65 21.33 13.09
CA TRP A 32 -17.68 22.10 11.86
C TRP A 32 -16.30 22.09 11.14
N THR A 33 -15.21 22.24 11.88
CA THR A 33 -13.84 22.20 11.33
C THR A 33 -13.52 20.84 10.73
N LYS A 34 -13.92 19.73 11.38
CA LYS A 34 -13.74 18.39 10.81
C LYS A 34 -14.44 18.30 9.46
N VAL A 35 -15.72 18.54 9.40
CA VAL A 35 -16.55 18.34 8.19
C VAL A 35 -16.19 19.33 7.08
N ASN A 36 -16.11 20.62 7.39
CA ASN A 36 -16.04 21.68 6.37
C ASN A 36 -14.61 22.09 6.00
N PHE A 37 -13.60 21.66 6.77
CA PHE A 37 -12.22 21.96 6.46
C PHE A 37 -11.40 20.67 6.26
N ARG A 38 -11.29 19.77 7.25
CA ARG A 38 -10.42 18.60 7.15
C ARG A 38 -10.90 17.62 6.06
N ASP A 39 -12.16 17.20 6.13
CA ASP A 39 -12.72 16.22 5.20
C ASP A 39 -12.91 16.83 3.81
N ALA A 40 -13.43 18.06 3.73
CA ALA A 40 -13.60 18.78 2.46
C ALA A 40 -12.28 19.07 1.73
N MET A 41 -11.16 19.24 2.48
CA MET A 41 -9.84 19.49 1.90
C MET A 41 -9.01 18.23 1.66
N SER A 42 -9.48 17.04 1.98
CA SER A 42 -8.74 15.77 1.84
C SER A 42 -8.22 15.54 0.42
N SER A 43 -9.02 15.85 -0.60
CA SER A 43 -8.60 15.77 -2.01
C SER A 43 -7.51 16.79 -2.35
N ASN A 44 -7.60 18.01 -1.79
CA ASN A 44 -6.62 19.07 -2.00
C ASN A 44 -5.27 18.72 -1.33
N PHE A 45 -5.30 18.12 -0.13
CA PHE A 45 -4.09 17.63 0.54
C PHE A 45 -3.39 16.56 -0.29
N ARG A 46 -4.12 15.59 -0.87
CA ARG A 46 -3.53 14.56 -1.76
C ARG A 46 -2.90 15.18 -3.00
N LYS A 47 -3.56 16.16 -3.64
CA LYS A 47 -3.01 16.88 -4.80
C LYS A 47 -1.73 17.63 -4.42
N ASN A 48 -1.74 18.37 -3.31
CA ASN A 48 -0.57 19.12 -2.84
C ASN A 48 0.61 18.19 -2.52
N TYR A 49 0.36 17.07 -1.85
CA TYR A 49 1.37 16.04 -1.60
C TYR A 49 1.96 15.49 -2.90
N TYR A 50 1.11 15.13 -3.87
CA TYR A 50 1.55 14.61 -5.17
C TYR A 50 2.46 15.61 -5.90
N PHE A 51 2.04 16.87 -6.07
CA PHE A 51 2.86 17.86 -6.76
C PHE A 51 4.14 18.20 -6.00
N SER A 52 4.09 18.28 -4.70
CA SER A 52 5.26 18.51 -3.85
C SER A 52 6.26 17.34 -3.92
N SER A 53 5.77 16.10 -3.90
CA SER A 53 6.62 14.91 -4.05
C SER A 53 7.21 14.81 -5.45
N THR A 54 6.41 15.03 -6.50
CA THR A 54 6.87 15.01 -7.90
C THR A 54 7.98 16.05 -8.15
N ALA A 55 7.85 17.25 -7.58
CA ALA A 55 8.85 18.30 -7.72
C ALA A 55 10.18 17.98 -7.00
N ARG A 56 10.16 17.14 -5.98
CA ARG A 56 11.34 16.75 -5.18
C ARG A 56 11.99 15.45 -5.64
N ASP A 57 11.24 14.58 -6.30
CA ASP A 57 11.72 13.28 -6.73
C ASP A 57 12.56 13.42 -8.00
N PHE A 58 13.85 13.08 -7.88
CA PHE A 58 14.82 13.14 -8.98
C PHE A 58 14.40 12.26 -10.20
N LYS A 59 13.57 11.28 -10.01
CA LYS A 59 12.99 10.44 -11.07
C LYS A 59 12.33 11.26 -12.17
N TYR A 60 11.66 12.35 -11.82
CA TYR A 60 10.94 13.23 -12.76
C TYR A 60 11.81 14.38 -13.33
N ALA A 61 13.03 14.59 -12.78
CA ALA A 61 13.84 15.77 -13.10
C ALA A 61 14.17 15.89 -14.60
N LYS A 62 14.43 14.77 -15.30
CA LYS A 62 14.73 14.74 -16.74
C LYS A 62 13.53 15.17 -17.55
N ASP A 63 12.33 14.66 -17.24
CA ASP A 63 11.10 14.95 -17.99
C ASP A 63 10.63 16.39 -17.72
N ILE A 64 10.71 16.85 -16.47
CA ILE A 64 10.41 18.24 -16.10
C ILE A 64 11.29 19.22 -16.89
N ARG A 65 12.59 18.93 -17.02
CA ARG A 65 13.54 19.79 -17.77
C ARG A 65 13.33 19.69 -19.27
N LEU A 66 13.19 18.47 -19.81
CA LEU A 66 13.06 18.24 -21.25
C LEU A 66 11.78 18.85 -21.81
N PHE A 67 10.68 18.65 -21.11
CA PHE A 67 9.35 19.16 -21.52
C PHE A 67 9.05 20.56 -20.96
N LYS A 68 10.00 21.22 -20.27
CA LYS A 68 9.84 22.56 -19.67
C LYS A 68 8.58 22.68 -18.80
N MET A 69 8.33 21.66 -17.99
CA MET A 69 7.12 21.56 -17.17
C MET A 69 7.16 22.43 -15.89
N GLN A 70 8.25 23.14 -15.64
CA GLN A 70 8.43 23.90 -14.40
C GLN A 70 7.29 24.90 -14.18
N ASP A 71 6.99 25.73 -15.18
CA ASP A 71 5.94 26.76 -15.08
C ASP A 71 4.56 26.13 -14.87
N PHE A 72 4.28 25.01 -15.56
CA PHE A 72 3.04 24.26 -15.40
C PHE A 72 2.89 23.72 -13.96
N ILE A 73 3.94 23.10 -13.41
CA ILE A 73 3.94 22.57 -12.05
C ILE A 73 3.73 23.68 -11.03
N GLU A 74 4.46 24.81 -11.21
CA GLU A 74 4.36 25.97 -10.32
C GLU A 74 2.96 26.59 -10.36
N GLN A 75 2.38 26.77 -11.55
CA GLN A 75 1.03 27.31 -11.70
C GLN A 75 -0.01 26.40 -11.07
N THR A 76 0.06 25.09 -11.33
CA THR A 76 -0.86 24.12 -10.75
C THR A 76 -0.76 24.08 -9.21
N TRP A 77 0.46 24.17 -8.69
CA TRP A 77 0.68 24.24 -7.25
C TRP A 77 0.09 25.54 -6.64
N LYS A 78 0.23 26.68 -7.31
CA LYS A 78 -0.39 27.96 -6.90
C LYS A 78 -1.92 27.85 -6.88
N ASP A 79 -2.51 27.24 -7.90
CA ASP A 79 -3.96 27.06 -7.99
C ASP A 79 -4.49 26.17 -6.85
N ILE A 80 -3.81 25.07 -6.56
CA ILE A 80 -4.14 24.18 -5.43
C ILE A 80 -4.06 24.94 -4.10
N ASN A 81 -2.98 25.72 -3.90
CA ASN A 81 -2.80 26.50 -2.68
C ASN A 81 -3.79 27.66 -2.56
N THR A 82 -4.23 28.25 -3.65
CA THR A 82 -5.26 29.31 -3.61
C THR A 82 -6.56 28.79 -3.02
N VAL A 83 -6.99 27.60 -3.41
CA VAL A 83 -8.16 26.93 -2.84
C VAL A 83 -7.95 26.63 -1.35
N TYR A 84 -6.78 26.09 -1.00
CA TYR A 84 -6.41 25.80 0.38
C TYR A 84 -6.41 27.07 1.26
N TYR A 85 -5.79 28.16 0.83
CA TYR A 85 -5.78 29.43 1.59
C TYR A 85 -7.18 30.02 1.76
N ALA A 86 -8.05 29.91 0.76
CA ALA A 86 -9.44 30.35 0.91
C ALA A 86 -10.18 29.55 1.99
N ALA A 87 -10.00 28.24 2.02
CA ALA A 87 -10.55 27.36 3.05
C ALA A 87 -9.95 27.65 4.44
N CYS A 88 -8.63 27.86 4.54
CA CYS A 88 -7.96 28.27 5.78
C CYS A 88 -8.54 29.59 6.32
N LYS A 89 -8.73 30.59 5.46
CA LYS A 89 -9.31 31.89 5.85
C LYS A 89 -10.72 31.73 6.42
N LYS A 90 -11.54 30.87 5.81
CA LYS A 90 -12.89 30.57 6.30
C LYS A 90 -12.85 29.87 7.65
N ASN A 91 -11.98 28.88 7.80
CA ASN A 91 -11.78 28.13 9.04
C ASN A 91 -11.27 29.07 10.16
N HIS A 92 -10.26 29.88 9.86
CA HIS A 92 -9.72 30.83 10.83
C HIS A 92 -10.76 31.85 11.32
N ARG A 93 -11.60 32.39 10.43
CA ARG A 93 -12.72 33.29 10.84
C ARG A 93 -13.68 32.60 11.82
N LYS A 94 -13.98 31.32 11.59
CA LYS A 94 -14.84 30.54 12.48
C LYS A 94 -14.23 30.41 13.87
N TRP A 95 -12.91 30.14 13.93
CA TRP A 95 -12.15 30.04 15.17
C TRP A 95 -12.08 31.38 15.91
N VAL A 96 -11.81 32.48 15.24
CA VAL A 96 -11.82 33.83 15.83
C VAL A 96 -13.20 34.15 16.43
N MET A 97 -14.28 33.81 15.72
CA MET A 97 -15.64 34.00 16.27
C MET A 97 -15.92 33.09 17.49
N CYS A 98 -15.39 31.86 17.48
CA CYS A 98 -15.46 30.94 18.61
C CYS A 98 -14.78 31.54 19.84
N GLU A 99 -13.53 31.99 19.71
CA GLU A 99 -12.75 32.60 20.78
C GLU A 99 -13.39 33.88 21.29
N ALA A 100 -13.92 34.74 20.40
CA ALA A 100 -14.63 35.95 20.79
C ALA A 100 -15.87 35.64 21.65
N LYS A 101 -16.67 34.62 21.27
CA LYS A 101 -17.85 34.20 22.06
C LYS A 101 -17.46 33.63 23.42
N MET A 102 -16.43 32.78 23.47
CA MET A 102 -15.95 32.20 24.74
C MET A 102 -15.38 33.27 25.64
N SER A 103 -14.61 34.24 25.11
CA SER A 103 -14.06 35.35 25.87
C SER A 103 -15.16 36.25 26.44
N PHE A 104 -16.19 36.50 25.65
CA PHE A 104 -17.36 37.28 26.13
C PHE A 104 -18.06 36.55 27.29
N LEU A 105 -18.29 35.26 27.19
CA LEU A 105 -18.89 34.46 28.28
C LEU A 105 -18.03 34.47 29.56
N ARG A 106 -16.69 34.37 29.40
CA ARG A 106 -15.76 34.47 30.56
C ARG A 106 -15.79 35.84 31.21
N LEU A 107 -15.83 36.92 30.42
CA LEU A 107 -15.96 38.30 30.95
C LEU A 107 -17.29 38.48 31.70
N PHE A 108 -18.38 38.00 31.12
CA PHE A 108 -19.70 38.05 31.75
C PHE A 108 -19.72 37.27 33.07
N GLN A 109 -19.13 36.10 33.11
CA GLN A 109 -18.97 35.24 34.29
C GLN A 109 -18.20 35.96 35.39
N ASN A 110 -17.07 36.58 35.06
CA ASN A 110 -16.25 37.30 36.03
C ASN A 110 -16.99 38.55 36.59
N LEU A 111 -17.66 39.30 35.70
CA LEU A 111 -18.45 40.46 36.12
C LEU A 111 -19.56 40.08 37.12
N LEU A 112 -20.31 39.03 36.79
CA LEU A 112 -21.40 38.55 37.66
C LEU A 112 -20.85 38.08 39.02
N LEU A 113 -19.69 37.40 39.02
CA LEU A 113 -19.00 37.00 40.23
C LEU A 113 -18.63 38.20 41.12
N TYR A 114 -17.99 39.22 40.53
CA TYR A 114 -17.59 40.41 41.28
C TYR A 114 -18.81 41.12 41.86
N VAL A 115 -19.91 41.27 41.11
CA VAL A 115 -21.15 41.87 41.60
C VAL A 115 -21.69 41.12 42.83
N VAL A 116 -21.73 39.78 42.78
CA VAL A 116 -22.21 38.95 43.89
C VAL A 116 -21.29 39.05 45.09
N LEU A 117 -19.97 39.01 44.92
CA LEU A 117 -19.04 39.11 46.04
C LEU A 117 -19.05 40.49 46.69
N ILE A 118 -19.13 41.59 45.89
CA ILE A 118 -19.29 42.97 46.41
C ILE A 118 -20.58 43.11 47.18
N TYR A 119 -21.71 42.59 46.69
CA TYR A 119 -22.98 42.59 47.40
C TYR A 119 -22.88 41.90 48.77
N MET A 120 -22.12 40.79 48.85
CA MET A 120 -21.89 40.05 50.08
C MET A 120 -21.04 40.83 51.07
N VAL A 121 -20.02 41.56 50.61
CA VAL A 121 -19.23 42.44 51.48
C VAL A 121 -20.07 43.54 52.05
N LEU A 122 -20.91 44.24 51.26
CA LEU A 122 -21.69 45.40 51.66
C LEU A 122 -22.87 45.02 52.52
N ASN A 123 -23.60 43.93 52.29
CA ASN A 123 -24.85 43.59 52.92
C ASN A 123 -24.78 42.43 53.92
N LYS A 124 -23.74 41.55 53.82
CA LYS A 124 -23.63 40.38 54.70
C LYS A 124 -22.40 40.40 55.62
N GLY A 125 -21.66 41.52 55.66
CA GLY A 125 -20.53 41.68 56.59
C GLY A 125 -19.31 40.77 56.27
N MET A 126 -19.13 40.36 55.04
CA MET A 126 -17.98 39.56 54.61
C MET A 126 -16.69 40.36 54.80
N SER A 127 -15.65 39.75 55.38
CA SER A 127 -14.35 40.39 55.53
C SER A 127 -13.64 40.58 54.16
N ILE A 128 -12.76 41.61 54.08
CA ILE A 128 -11.94 41.82 52.87
C ILE A 128 -11.01 40.62 52.61
N SER A 129 -10.52 39.98 53.66
CA SER A 129 -9.71 38.80 53.57
C SER A 129 -10.47 37.64 52.91
N ASP A 130 -11.72 37.41 53.29
CA ASP A 130 -12.60 36.42 52.71
C ASP A 130 -12.93 36.74 51.25
N PHE A 131 -13.17 38.04 50.95
CA PHE A 131 -13.39 38.48 49.57
C PHE A 131 -12.22 38.08 48.62
N VAL A 132 -10.97 38.35 49.02
CA VAL A 132 -9.79 37.99 48.24
C VAL A 132 -9.66 36.47 48.11
N LEU A 133 -9.88 35.74 49.22
CA LEU A 133 -9.84 34.28 49.22
C LEU A 133 -10.88 33.70 48.22
N TYR A 134 -12.10 34.19 48.23
CA TYR A 134 -13.18 33.69 47.39
C TYR A 134 -12.98 34.02 45.90
N ILE A 135 -12.42 35.20 45.58
CA ILE A 135 -12.02 35.48 44.17
C ILE A 135 -11.07 34.41 43.68
N GLY A 136 -10.01 34.06 44.43
CA GLY A 136 -9.04 33.05 44.09
C GLY A 136 -9.66 31.64 43.93
N LEU A 137 -10.50 31.25 44.90
CA LEU A 137 -11.17 29.94 44.87
C LEU A 137 -12.14 29.78 43.69
N VAL A 138 -12.92 30.82 43.39
CA VAL A 138 -13.87 30.78 42.26
C VAL A 138 -13.14 30.82 40.92
N ALA A 139 -12.08 31.63 40.80
CA ALA A 139 -11.24 31.65 39.60
C ALA A 139 -10.64 30.28 39.34
N SER A 140 -10.04 29.65 40.36
CA SER A 140 -9.47 28.30 40.25
C SER A 140 -10.51 27.24 39.89
N PHE A 141 -11.70 27.31 40.51
CA PHE A 141 -12.79 26.38 40.19
C PHE A 141 -13.32 26.59 38.78
N SER A 142 -13.50 27.83 38.34
CA SER A 142 -13.93 28.14 36.96
C SER A 142 -12.94 27.62 35.91
N THR A 143 -11.64 27.80 36.15
CA THR A 143 -10.60 27.28 35.27
C THR A 143 -10.68 25.77 35.22
N ALA A 144 -10.69 25.07 36.35
CA ALA A 144 -10.76 23.61 36.41
C ALA A 144 -12.02 23.06 35.69
N MET A 145 -13.17 23.71 35.85
CA MET A 145 -14.41 23.32 35.13
C MET A 145 -14.30 23.54 33.63
N THR A 146 -13.74 24.69 33.23
CA THR A 146 -13.54 24.96 31.79
C THR A 146 -12.55 23.94 31.17
N ASP A 147 -11.44 23.66 31.85
CA ASP A 147 -10.45 22.68 31.40
C ASP A 147 -11.04 21.27 31.28
N MET A 148 -11.87 20.87 32.26
CA MET A 148 -12.58 19.59 32.22
C MET A 148 -13.47 19.50 30.96
N PHE A 149 -14.24 20.51 30.66
CA PHE A 149 -15.11 20.54 29.50
C PHE A 149 -14.32 20.66 28.20
N CYS A 150 -13.23 21.42 28.15
CA CYS A 150 -12.34 21.45 26.97
C CYS A 150 -11.69 20.09 26.71
N ASN A 151 -11.23 19.40 27.77
CA ASN A 151 -10.69 18.06 27.64
C ASN A 151 -11.74 17.06 27.09
N MET A 152 -13.01 17.21 27.46
CA MET A 152 -14.10 16.41 26.87
C MET A 152 -14.22 16.63 25.36
N VAL A 153 -14.07 17.87 24.87
CA VAL A 153 -14.06 18.13 23.40
C VAL A 153 -12.89 17.45 22.73
N TRP A 154 -11.68 17.53 23.32
CA TRP A 154 -10.50 16.83 22.79
C TRP A 154 -10.67 15.31 22.81
N MET A 155 -11.24 14.75 23.86
CA MET A 155 -11.57 13.32 23.92
C MET A 155 -12.55 12.92 22.82
N ASN A 156 -13.58 13.74 22.57
CA ASN A 156 -14.55 13.49 21.51
C ASN A 156 -13.89 13.54 20.11
N MET A 157 -13.00 14.51 19.88
CA MET A 157 -12.19 14.56 18.64
C MET A 157 -11.34 13.32 18.45
N ASN A 158 -10.58 12.94 19.49
CA ASN A 158 -9.74 11.75 19.42
C ASN A 158 -10.58 10.48 19.16
N ARG A 159 -11.77 10.39 19.73
CA ARG A 159 -12.71 9.30 19.44
C ARG A 159 -13.07 9.27 17.95
N MET A 160 -13.40 10.42 17.36
CA MET A 160 -13.75 10.49 15.94
C MET A 160 -12.55 10.08 15.04
N GLU A 161 -11.32 10.43 15.40
CA GLU A 161 -10.11 9.97 14.68
C GLU A 161 -9.85 8.48 14.86
N LEU A 162 -10.09 7.93 16.04
CA LEU A 162 -10.01 6.50 16.30
C LEU A 162 -11.11 5.71 15.55
N ASP A 163 -12.31 6.27 15.42
CA ASP A 163 -13.38 5.65 14.64
C ASP A 163 -13.03 5.61 13.15
N ASP A 164 -12.42 6.69 12.60
CA ASP A 164 -11.90 6.69 11.23
C ASP A 164 -10.81 5.61 11.04
N PHE A 165 -9.90 5.46 12.03
CA PHE A 165 -8.85 4.44 12.01
C PHE A 165 -9.41 3.01 12.16
N ARG A 166 -10.40 2.80 13.03
CA ARG A 166 -11.12 1.52 13.15
C ARG A 166 -11.80 1.16 11.83
N THR A 167 -12.54 2.09 11.24
CA THR A 167 -13.17 1.90 9.93
C THR A 167 -12.15 1.46 8.87
N PHE A 168 -10.94 2.01 8.91
CA PHE A 168 -9.86 1.58 8.03
C PHE A 168 -9.38 0.16 8.34
N LEU A 169 -9.23 -0.21 9.61
CA LEU A 169 -8.84 -1.58 10.01
C LEU A 169 -9.94 -2.59 9.67
N ASP A 170 -11.18 -2.25 9.97
CA ASP A 170 -12.35 -3.09 9.76
C ASP A 170 -12.71 -3.22 8.26
N TRP A 171 -12.17 -2.34 7.41
CA TRP A 171 -12.39 -2.41 5.95
C TRP A 171 -11.98 -3.76 5.35
N ASN A 172 -11.07 -4.49 5.99
CA ASN A 172 -10.73 -5.86 5.59
C ASN A 172 -11.68 -6.91 6.18
N GLU A 173 -12.45 -6.59 7.22
CA GLU A 173 -13.40 -7.53 7.84
C GLU A 173 -14.71 -7.60 7.05
N ASP A 174 -15.11 -6.53 6.33
CA ASP A 174 -16.26 -6.52 5.42
C ASP A 174 -16.00 -7.21 4.06
N LYS A 175 -14.77 -7.62 3.76
CA LYS A 175 -14.57 -8.61 2.70
C LYS A 175 -15.17 -9.91 3.21
N PRO A 176 -16.07 -10.56 2.39
CA PRO A 176 -16.64 -11.85 2.73
C PRO A 176 -15.49 -12.71 3.18
N ASP A 177 -15.56 -13.21 4.39
CA ASP A 177 -14.54 -13.96 5.06
C ASP A 177 -13.58 -14.58 4.05
N ILE A 178 -12.36 -14.01 3.96
CA ILE A 178 -11.23 -14.88 3.74
C ILE A 178 -11.37 -15.78 4.95
N GLU A 179 -12.23 -16.79 4.82
CA GLU A 179 -12.53 -17.73 5.88
C GLU A 179 -11.17 -18.09 6.44
N LYS A 180 -10.90 -17.70 7.67
CA LYS A 180 -9.77 -18.20 8.45
C LYS A 180 -9.93 -19.67 8.27
N GLY A 181 -9.23 -20.24 7.26
CA GLY A 181 -9.57 -21.47 6.59
C GLY A 181 -9.97 -22.49 7.61
N GLN A 182 -11.26 -22.82 7.66
CA GLN A 182 -11.75 -23.84 8.57
C GLN A 182 -11.04 -25.13 8.20
N GLY A 183 -9.84 -25.30 8.76
CA GLY A 183 -9.27 -26.63 9.01
C GLY A 183 -8.64 -27.40 7.87
N VAL A 184 -8.35 -26.86 6.69
CA VAL A 184 -7.44 -27.54 5.77
C VAL A 184 -6.02 -27.18 6.17
N SER A 185 -5.47 -28.06 6.95
CA SER A 185 -4.08 -28.23 7.40
C SER A 185 -3.17 -27.01 7.32
N LYS A 186 -2.67 -26.56 8.49
CA LYS A 186 -1.51 -25.66 8.65
C LYS A 186 -0.22 -26.19 7.99
N ASN A 187 -0.22 -27.43 7.53
CA ASN A 187 0.85 -28.07 6.77
C ASN A 187 0.32 -28.52 5.42
N ILE A 188 0.59 -27.74 4.36
CA ILE A 188 0.55 -28.25 2.99
C ILE A 188 1.81 -29.12 2.86
N GLY A 189 1.81 -30.28 3.46
CA GLY A 189 2.91 -31.27 3.43
C GLY A 189 3.04 -31.98 2.07
N LEU A 190 2.58 -31.34 1.00
CA LEU A 190 2.55 -31.86 -0.35
C LEU A 190 3.84 -31.47 -1.06
N LYS A 191 4.47 -32.44 -1.72
CA LYS A 191 5.62 -32.20 -2.60
C LYS A 191 5.22 -31.87 -4.04
N GLN A 192 3.93 -31.92 -4.36
CA GLN A 192 3.40 -31.71 -5.70
C GLN A 192 2.16 -30.82 -5.66
N PHE A 193 2.10 -29.82 -6.54
CA PHE A 193 1.07 -28.79 -6.56
C PHE A 193 0.44 -28.73 -7.95
N GLU A 194 -0.79 -29.30 -8.05
CA GLU A 194 -1.63 -29.20 -9.24
C GLU A 194 -2.63 -28.07 -9.06
N PHE A 195 -2.77 -27.20 -10.05
CA PHE A 195 -3.78 -26.16 -10.03
C PHE A 195 -4.79 -26.38 -11.15
N LYS A 196 -6.08 -26.16 -10.82
CA LYS A 196 -7.16 -26.26 -11.80
C LYS A 196 -8.05 -25.03 -11.73
N PHE A 197 -8.17 -24.34 -12.86
CA PHE A 197 -9.11 -23.25 -13.06
C PHE A 197 -10.39 -23.84 -13.64
N GLU A 198 -11.53 -23.59 -13.01
CA GLU A 198 -12.84 -24.08 -13.44
C GLU A 198 -13.78 -22.91 -13.72
N ASN A 199 -14.04 -22.64 -15.02
CA ASN A 199 -14.91 -21.56 -15.53
C ASN A 199 -14.57 -20.18 -14.93
N VAL A 200 -13.28 -19.87 -14.77
CA VAL A 200 -12.83 -18.65 -14.11
C VAL A 200 -13.01 -17.44 -15.02
N SER A 201 -13.81 -16.48 -14.55
CA SER A 201 -13.91 -15.15 -15.13
C SER A 201 -13.54 -14.09 -14.09
N PHE A 202 -12.90 -13.01 -14.55
CA PHE A 202 -12.43 -11.96 -13.64
C PHE A 202 -12.50 -10.57 -14.25
N LYS A 203 -12.94 -9.62 -13.43
CA LYS A 203 -12.85 -8.17 -13.66
C LYS A 203 -12.23 -7.49 -12.43
N TYR A 204 -11.42 -6.46 -12.67
CA TYR A 204 -10.85 -5.70 -11.55
C TYR A 204 -11.93 -4.92 -10.80
N PRO A 205 -11.78 -4.70 -9.49
CA PRO A 205 -12.71 -3.86 -8.72
C PRO A 205 -12.86 -2.47 -9.35
N GLY A 206 -14.10 -1.99 -9.44
CA GLY A 206 -14.41 -0.71 -10.08
C GLY A 206 -14.42 -0.70 -11.62
N HIS A 207 -14.17 -1.84 -12.26
CA HIS A 207 -14.26 -1.97 -13.72
C HIS A 207 -15.39 -2.92 -14.13
N GLU A 208 -16.09 -2.61 -15.22
CA GLU A 208 -17.16 -3.47 -15.75
C GLU A 208 -16.63 -4.54 -16.71
N LYS A 209 -15.51 -4.28 -17.38
CA LYS A 209 -14.96 -5.14 -18.41
C LYS A 209 -14.24 -6.36 -17.80
N TYR A 210 -14.63 -7.56 -18.24
CA TYR A 210 -13.93 -8.78 -17.91
C TYR A 210 -12.56 -8.83 -18.59
N VAL A 211 -11.52 -9.08 -17.79
CA VAL A 211 -10.13 -9.28 -18.24
C VAL A 211 -9.85 -10.74 -18.56
N LEU A 212 -10.44 -11.67 -17.77
CA LEU A 212 -10.45 -13.09 -18.06
C LEU A 212 -11.89 -13.58 -18.22
N LYS A 213 -12.11 -14.50 -19.15
CA LYS A 213 -13.43 -14.95 -19.54
C LYS A 213 -13.47 -16.47 -19.69
N ASN A 214 -14.15 -17.14 -18.77
CA ASN A 214 -14.39 -18.58 -18.79
C ASN A 214 -13.11 -19.41 -18.99
N ILE A 215 -12.09 -19.16 -18.16
CA ILE A 215 -10.82 -19.87 -18.20
C ILE A 215 -10.99 -21.25 -17.59
N ASN A 216 -10.66 -22.27 -18.39
CA ASN A 216 -10.54 -23.66 -17.96
C ASN A 216 -9.13 -24.11 -18.26
N LEU A 217 -8.33 -24.38 -17.21
CA LEU A 217 -6.90 -24.68 -17.34
C LEU A 217 -6.46 -25.59 -16.20
N THR A 218 -5.75 -26.65 -16.54
CA THR A 218 -5.05 -27.49 -15.55
C THR A 218 -3.55 -27.29 -15.70
N ILE A 219 -2.88 -27.00 -14.59
CA ILE A 219 -1.44 -26.93 -14.43
C ILE A 219 -1.03 -28.14 -13.63
N GLU A 220 -0.45 -29.13 -14.30
CA GLU A 220 -0.07 -30.39 -13.67
C GLU A 220 1.08 -30.21 -12.66
N ALA A 221 1.09 -31.01 -11.61
CA ALA A 221 2.13 -30.99 -10.61
C ALA A 221 3.51 -31.29 -11.22
N GLY A 222 4.52 -30.48 -10.90
CA GLY A 222 5.87 -30.62 -11.42
C GLY A 222 6.04 -30.24 -12.90
N SER A 223 4.98 -29.73 -13.56
CA SER A 223 5.03 -29.29 -14.96
C SER A 223 5.44 -27.83 -15.11
N LYS A 224 5.96 -27.51 -16.28
CA LYS A 224 6.32 -26.16 -16.73
C LYS A 224 5.26 -25.66 -17.72
N LEU A 225 4.44 -24.71 -17.28
CA LEU A 225 3.44 -24.07 -18.14
C LEU A 225 3.99 -22.74 -18.68
N ALA A 226 3.95 -22.55 -19.99
CA ALA A 226 4.14 -21.23 -20.60
C ALA A 226 2.79 -20.56 -20.89
N VAL A 227 2.65 -19.30 -20.52
CA VAL A 227 1.50 -18.46 -20.84
C VAL A 227 1.96 -17.38 -21.81
N VAL A 228 1.46 -17.42 -23.03
CA VAL A 228 1.87 -16.52 -24.13
C VAL A 228 0.67 -15.75 -24.68
N GLY A 229 0.93 -14.66 -25.38
CA GLY A 229 -0.10 -13.81 -26.00
C GLY A 229 0.30 -12.35 -26.06
N ILE A 230 -0.48 -11.54 -26.76
CA ILE A 230 -0.26 -10.10 -26.90
C ILE A 230 -0.37 -9.37 -25.54
N ASN A 231 0.14 -8.13 -25.51
CA ASN A 231 -0.01 -7.31 -24.31
C ASN A 231 -1.50 -7.01 -24.03
N GLY A 232 -1.88 -7.08 -22.75
CA GLY A 232 -3.28 -6.89 -22.33
C GLY A 232 -4.18 -8.14 -22.48
N ALA A 233 -3.67 -9.27 -22.95
CA ALA A 233 -4.48 -10.50 -23.10
C ALA A 233 -4.91 -11.17 -21.80
N GLY A 234 -4.43 -10.70 -20.62
CA GLY A 234 -4.82 -11.23 -19.30
C GLY A 234 -3.76 -12.13 -18.62
N LYS A 235 -2.56 -12.29 -19.20
CA LYS A 235 -1.51 -13.19 -18.69
C LYS A 235 -1.11 -12.92 -17.24
N THR A 236 -0.71 -11.70 -16.91
CA THR A 236 -0.37 -11.27 -15.53
C THR A 236 -1.57 -11.36 -14.59
N THR A 237 -2.81 -11.18 -15.10
CA THR A 237 -4.02 -11.33 -14.29
C THR A 237 -4.25 -12.79 -13.89
N LEU A 238 -3.94 -13.75 -14.78
CA LEU A 238 -4.01 -15.18 -14.45
C LEU A 238 -3.10 -15.53 -13.27
N THR A 239 -1.85 -15.05 -13.27
CA THR A 239 -0.90 -15.33 -12.17
C THR A 239 -1.28 -14.64 -10.87
N LYS A 240 -1.86 -13.42 -10.94
CA LYS A 240 -2.39 -12.75 -9.76
C LYS A 240 -3.54 -13.54 -9.11
N LEU A 241 -4.44 -14.12 -9.91
CA LEU A 241 -5.51 -14.99 -9.41
C LEU A 241 -4.95 -16.31 -8.86
N LEU A 242 -3.99 -16.93 -9.56
CA LEU A 242 -3.31 -18.13 -9.10
C LEU A 242 -2.72 -17.94 -7.70
N MET A 243 -2.09 -16.78 -7.46
CA MET A 243 -1.48 -16.44 -6.17
C MET A 243 -2.49 -15.87 -5.15
N ARG A 244 -3.80 -15.84 -5.45
CA ARG A 244 -4.83 -15.22 -4.59
C ARG A 244 -4.54 -13.75 -4.23
N LEU A 245 -3.84 -13.01 -5.07
CA LEU A 245 -3.75 -11.55 -4.93
C LEU A 245 -5.07 -10.88 -5.29
N TYR A 246 -5.91 -11.57 -6.04
CA TYR A 246 -7.30 -11.26 -6.32
C TYR A 246 -8.13 -12.54 -6.29
N GLU A 247 -9.42 -12.42 -6.07
CA GLU A 247 -10.36 -13.53 -6.17
C GLU A 247 -11.09 -13.50 -7.52
N PRO A 248 -11.40 -14.68 -8.11
CA PRO A 248 -12.19 -14.73 -9.34
C PRO A 248 -13.59 -14.15 -9.09
N THR A 249 -14.10 -13.42 -10.11
CA THR A 249 -15.47 -12.90 -10.10
C THR A 249 -16.48 -14.04 -10.26
N GLU A 250 -16.15 -15.03 -11.10
CA GLU A 250 -16.94 -16.23 -11.36
C GLU A 250 -16.02 -17.44 -11.45
N GLY A 251 -16.54 -18.63 -11.17
CA GLY A 251 -15.78 -19.86 -11.16
C GLY A 251 -14.93 -20.04 -9.91
N ARG A 252 -13.99 -20.98 -9.95
CA ARG A 252 -13.11 -21.29 -8.81
C ARG A 252 -11.74 -21.77 -9.26
N ILE A 253 -10.78 -21.69 -8.36
CA ILE A 253 -9.43 -22.22 -8.54
C ILE A 253 -9.22 -23.28 -7.48
N LEU A 254 -8.75 -24.44 -7.90
CA LEU A 254 -8.49 -25.56 -7.01
C LEU A 254 -6.97 -25.79 -6.93
N LEU A 255 -6.49 -26.10 -5.74
CA LEU A 255 -5.17 -26.66 -5.47
C LEU A 255 -5.34 -28.10 -5.01
N ASN A 256 -4.83 -29.07 -5.77
CA ASN A 256 -4.98 -30.50 -5.53
C ASN A 256 -6.43 -30.90 -5.24
N GLY A 257 -7.38 -30.36 -6.01
CA GLY A 257 -8.82 -30.64 -5.89
C GLY A 257 -9.55 -29.86 -4.79
N VAL A 258 -8.84 -29.07 -3.97
CA VAL A 258 -9.45 -28.26 -2.91
C VAL A 258 -9.47 -26.78 -3.33
N ASP A 259 -10.59 -26.10 -3.12
CA ASP A 259 -10.71 -24.68 -3.43
C ASP A 259 -9.66 -23.87 -2.66
N VAL A 260 -8.92 -23.02 -3.39
CA VAL A 260 -7.85 -22.21 -2.81
C VAL A 260 -8.34 -21.26 -1.71
N LYS A 261 -9.61 -20.90 -1.70
CA LYS A 261 -10.23 -20.08 -0.65
C LYS A 261 -10.25 -20.76 0.72
N LYS A 262 -10.22 -22.10 0.76
CA LYS A 262 -10.23 -22.89 2.01
C LYS A 262 -8.86 -22.95 2.69
N TYR A 263 -7.78 -22.59 2.00
CA TYR A 263 -6.46 -22.55 2.61
C TYR A 263 -6.25 -21.23 3.37
N ASP A 264 -5.54 -21.32 4.50
CA ASP A 264 -5.00 -20.14 5.16
C ASP A 264 -4.11 -19.34 4.19
N ILE A 265 -4.30 -18.04 4.12
CA ILE A 265 -3.66 -17.18 3.10
C ILE A 265 -2.13 -17.14 3.26
N ASP A 266 -1.63 -17.06 4.50
CA ASP A 266 -0.20 -17.01 4.77
C ASP A 266 0.48 -18.34 4.42
N THR A 267 -0.20 -19.46 4.68
CA THR A 267 0.27 -20.80 4.30
C THR A 267 0.24 -20.97 2.79
N TYR A 268 -0.78 -20.45 2.13
CA TYR A 268 -0.90 -20.48 0.68
C TYR A 268 0.20 -19.65 0.00
N PHE A 269 0.50 -18.46 0.48
CA PHE A 269 1.59 -17.64 -0.07
C PHE A 269 2.96 -18.29 0.07
N LYS A 270 3.20 -19.09 1.10
CA LYS A 270 4.47 -19.78 1.33
C LYS A 270 4.83 -20.84 0.28
N ILE A 271 3.90 -21.25 -0.58
CA ILE A 271 4.21 -22.19 -1.66
C ILE A 271 4.84 -21.51 -2.89
N PHE A 272 4.71 -20.20 -3.05
CA PHE A 272 5.12 -19.46 -4.24
C PHE A 272 6.48 -18.77 -4.09
N ALA A 273 7.28 -18.81 -5.17
CA ALA A 273 8.44 -17.93 -5.38
C ALA A 273 8.19 -17.10 -6.66
N PRO A 274 7.60 -15.92 -6.54
CA PRO A 274 7.30 -15.08 -7.68
C PRO A 274 8.51 -14.22 -8.10
N VAL A 275 8.65 -14.03 -9.43
CA VAL A 275 9.46 -12.98 -10.06
C VAL A 275 8.49 -12.16 -10.91
N PHE A 276 8.15 -10.96 -10.43
CA PHE A 276 7.23 -10.06 -11.12
C PHE A 276 7.92 -9.22 -12.19
N GLN A 277 7.16 -8.78 -13.18
CA GLN A 277 7.61 -7.87 -14.24
C GLN A 277 8.08 -6.53 -13.65
N ASN A 278 7.30 -5.95 -12.74
CA ASN A 278 7.68 -4.75 -12.00
C ASN A 278 8.35 -5.14 -10.69
N ILE A 279 9.64 -4.86 -10.59
CA ILE A 279 10.45 -5.24 -9.44
C ILE A 279 10.62 -4.04 -8.53
N GLU A 280 9.96 -4.11 -7.37
CA GLU A 280 10.13 -3.11 -6.34
C GLU A 280 11.37 -3.39 -5.50
N ILE A 281 12.14 -2.33 -5.28
CA ILE A 281 13.31 -2.33 -4.39
C ILE A 281 12.95 -1.50 -3.18
N PHE A 282 13.30 -2.00 -2.02
CA PHE A 282 13.12 -1.29 -0.75
C PHE A 282 14.41 -0.62 -0.32
N ALA A 283 14.30 0.50 0.39
CA ALA A 283 15.45 1.20 0.98
C ALA A 283 15.99 0.42 2.19
N PHE A 284 16.43 -0.81 1.93
CA PHE A 284 17.01 -1.75 2.88
C PHE A 284 18.35 -2.26 2.35
N PRO A 285 19.18 -2.91 3.18
CA PRO A 285 20.40 -3.59 2.75
C PRO A 285 20.09 -4.65 1.66
N VAL A 286 21.10 -4.98 0.85
CA VAL A 286 20.98 -6.00 -0.20
C VAL A 286 20.46 -7.32 0.37
N TRP A 287 21.05 -7.81 1.49
CA TRP A 287 20.64 -9.07 2.10
C TRP A 287 19.14 -9.06 2.50
N GLN A 288 18.63 -7.92 3.00
CA GLN A 288 17.24 -7.81 3.40
C GLN A 288 16.31 -7.71 2.19
N ASN A 289 16.75 -7.06 1.12
CA ASN A 289 16.04 -7.07 -0.16
C ASN A 289 15.93 -8.46 -0.79
N ILE A 290 16.82 -9.39 -0.44
CA ILE A 290 16.78 -10.79 -0.92
C ILE A 290 15.95 -11.66 0.02
N SER A 291 16.24 -11.64 1.32
CA SER A 291 15.54 -12.49 2.30
C SER A 291 14.10 -12.08 2.52
N MET A 292 13.79 -10.78 2.41
CA MET A 292 12.49 -10.17 2.76
C MET A 292 12.10 -10.49 4.21
N LYS A 293 13.09 -10.58 5.09
CA LYS A 293 12.93 -10.96 6.50
C LYS A 293 13.74 -10.05 7.42
N PRO A 294 13.39 -10.01 8.72
CA PRO A 294 14.23 -9.40 9.74
C PRO A 294 15.62 -10.08 9.83
N GLU A 295 16.62 -9.39 10.38
CA GLU A 295 18.00 -9.90 10.45
C GLU A 295 18.11 -11.20 11.22
N ASN A 296 17.40 -11.32 12.35
CA ASN A 296 17.39 -12.53 13.19
C ASN A 296 16.79 -13.78 12.53
N GLU A 297 16.06 -13.62 11.42
CA GLU A 297 15.47 -14.70 10.64
C GLU A 297 16.15 -14.93 9.29
N THR A 298 17.19 -14.12 8.97
CA THR A 298 17.88 -14.15 7.70
C THR A 298 19.14 -15.02 7.77
N ASP A 299 19.24 -16.00 6.88
CA ASP A 299 20.46 -16.76 6.65
C ASP A 299 21.34 -16.01 5.63
N LYS A 300 22.40 -15.34 6.12
CA LYS A 300 23.33 -14.56 5.28
C LYS A 300 24.12 -15.45 4.29
N ASN A 301 24.43 -16.71 4.62
CA ASN A 301 25.12 -17.63 3.73
C ASN A 301 24.23 -17.98 2.55
N ARG A 302 22.97 -18.30 2.82
CA ARG A 302 21.96 -18.55 1.78
C ARG A 302 21.71 -17.31 0.91
N THR A 303 21.83 -16.11 1.48
CA THR A 303 21.74 -14.85 0.72
C THR A 303 22.90 -14.72 -0.27
N MET A 304 24.13 -15.04 0.17
CA MET A 304 25.32 -15.02 -0.70
C MET A 304 25.22 -16.06 -1.82
N GLU A 305 24.77 -17.28 -1.51
CA GLU A 305 24.52 -18.32 -2.53
C GLU A 305 23.47 -17.85 -3.59
N ALA A 306 22.38 -17.23 -3.12
CA ALA A 306 21.37 -16.70 -4.01
C ALA A 306 21.87 -15.55 -4.90
N LEU A 307 22.75 -14.69 -4.38
CA LEU A 307 23.43 -13.63 -5.13
C LEU A 307 24.35 -14.22 -6.21
N GLU A 308 25.18 -15.18 -5.87
CA GLU A 308 26.12 -15.84 -6.80
C GLU A 308 25.32 -16.48 -7.97
N ARG A 309 24.33 -17.30 -7.65
CA ARG A 309 23.50 -17.98 -8.66
C ARG A 309 22.69 -16.99 -9.52
N SER A 310 22.30 -15.84 -9.01
CA SER A 310 21.65 -14.80 -9.82
C SER A 310 22.63 -13.97 -10.65
N GLY A 311 23.94 -14.12 -10.47
CA GLY A 311 24.99 -13.37 -11.13
C GLY A 311 25.03 -11.88 -10.74
N LEU A 312 24.59 -11.57 -9.51
CA LEU A 312 24.63 -10.21 -8.97
C LEU A 312 25.81 -9.99 -8.01
N ASP A 313 26.50 -11.06 -7.61
CA ASP A 313 27.61 -11.07 -6.66
C ASP A 313 28.79 -10.24 -7.10
N GLU A 314 29.22 -10.30 -8.36
CA GLU A 314 30.34 -9.50 -8.89
C GLU A 314 30.11 -8.01 -8.72
N LYS A 315 28.87 -7.56 -8.85
CA LYS A 315 28.48 -6.15 -8.64
C LYS A 315 28.46 -5.77 -7.17
N ILE A 316 27.79 -6.58 -6.35
CA ILE A 316 27.62 -6.31 -4.93
C ILE A 316 28.97 -6.36 -4.18
N ASN A 317 29.87 -7.28 -4.57
CA ASN A 317 31.21 -7.39 -3.96
C ASN A 317 32.13 -6.19 -4.26
N LYS A 318 31.81 -5.36 -5.25
CA LYS A 318 32.55 -4.09 -5.53
C LYS A 318 32.20 -2.97 -4.56
N TYR A 319 31.10 -3.07 -3.85
CA TYR A 319 30.73 -2.09 -2.82
C TYR A 319 31.46 -2.36 -1.51
N GLU A 320 31.82 -1.31 -0.78
CA GLU A 320 32.55 -1.38 0.48
C GLU A 320 31.84 -2.27 1.51
N ASN A 321 30.52 -2.10 1.64
CA ASN A 321 29.70 -2.83 2.61
C ASN A 321 29.09 -4.14 2.02
N LYS A 322 29.46 -4.54 0.79
CA LYS A 322 29.00 -5.78 0.16
C LYS A 322 27.48 -5.98 0.33
N ILE A 323 27.04 -7.10 0.94
CA ILE A 323 25.62 -7.41 1.13
C ILE A 323 24.92 -6.48 2.13
N ASP A 324 25.66 -5.77 2.99
CA ASP A 324 25.12 -4.78 3.91
C ASP A 324 24.93 -3.39 3.26
N THR A 325 25.31 -3.23 1.98
CA THR A 325 25.11 -1.99 1.22
C THR A 325 23.61 -1.65 1.12
N MET A 326 23.26 -0.42 1.53
CA MET A 326 21.89 0.08 1.41
C MET A 326 21.52 0.30 -0.06
N LEU A 327 20.34 -0.16 -0.44
CA LEU A 327 19.74 0.15 -1.73
C LEU A 327 18.88 1.41 -1.63
N LEU A 328 18.88 2.19 -2.70
CA LEU A 328 18.22 3.50 -2.80
C LEU A 328 18.83 4.55 -1.84
N ARG A 329 18.79 5.83 -2.28
CA ARG A 329 19.33 6.97 -1.50
C ARG A 329 18.27 7.66 -0.66
N ILE A 330 17.36 6.87 -0.06
CA ILE A 330 16.24 7.42 0.72
C ILE A 330 16.68 7.67 2.17
N PHE A 331 17.34 6.67 2.78
CA PHE A 331 17.79 6.74 4.17
C PHE A 331 19.31 6.92 4.29
N ASP A 332 20.07 6.45 3.30
CA ASP A 332 21.53 6.57 3.25
C ASP A 332 21.94 7.34 1.99
N PRO A 333 22.63 8.50 2.11
CA PRO A 333 23.15 9.23 0.97
C PRO A 333 24.11 8.42 0.07
N ASN A 334 24.80 7.42 0.66
CA ASN A 334 25.69 6.50 -0.03
C ASN A 334 24.96 5.28 -0.61
N GLY A 335 23.64 5.19 -0.44
CA GLY A 335 22.81 4.13 -0.99
C GLY A 335 22.96 4.02 -2.51
N VAL A 336 22.82 2.80 -3.03
CA VAL A 336 23.05 2.53 -4.44
C VAL A 336 21.75 2.20 -5.18
N ASP A 337 21.67 2.69 -6.43
CA ASP A 337 20.60 2.34 -7.34
C ASP A 337 21.05 1.21 -8.28
N LEU A 338 20.17 0.23 -8.48
CA LEU A 338 20.39 -0.87 -9.40
C LEU A 338 19.80 -0.53 -10.78
N SER A 339 20.52 -0.91 -11.85
CA SER A 339 20.01 -0.87 -13.22
C SER A 339 18.84 -1.85 -13.42
N GLY A 340 18.10 -1.74 -14.52
CA GLY A 340 16.97 -2.63 -14.81
C GLY A 340 17.35 -4.12 -14.80
N GLY A 341 18.48 -4.49 -15.42
CA GLY A 341 18.98 -5.86 -15.40
C GLY A 341 19.44 -6.34 -14.03
N GLU A 342 20.08 -5.46 -13.23
CA GLU A 342 20.48 -5.77 -11.86
C GLU A 342 19.26 -5.97 -10.95
N ARG A 343 18.18 -5.19 -11.15
CA ARG A 343 16.90 -5.40 -10.46
C ARG A 343 16.30 -6.78 -10.79
N GLN A 344 16.36 -7.20 -12.04
CA GLN A 344 15.89 -8.54 -12.44
C GLN A 344 16.70 -9.64 -11.76
N ARG A 345 18.03 -9.52 -11.69
CA ARG A 345 18.90 -10.45 -10.95
C ARG A 345 18.60 -10.45 -9.46
N LEU A 346 18.29 -9.30 -8.86
CA LEU A 346 17.86 -9.21 -7.45
C LEU A 346 16.53 -9.97 -7.23
N ALA A 347 15.56 -9.82 -8.13
CA ALA A 347 14.30 -10.56 -8.04
C ALA A 347 14.52 -12.07 -8.19
N MET A 348 15.46 -12.48 -9.06
CA MET A 348 15.90 -13.87 -9.17
C MET A 348 16.54 -14.36 -7.85
N ALA A 349 17.42 -13.56 -7.23
CA ALA A 349 18.02 -13.90 -5.94
C ALA A 349 16.94 -14.09 -4.85
N ARG A 350 15.89 -13.27 -4.84
CA ARG A 350 14.73 -13.44 -3.95
C ARG A 350 14.07 -14.83 -4.14
N ALA A 351 13.81 -15.20 -5.38
CA ALA A 351 13.17 -16.48 -5.69
C ALA A 351 14.08 -17.68 -5.32
N LEU A 352 15.39 -17.58 -5.58
CA LEU A 352 16.40 -18.56 -5.18
C LEU A 352 16.48 -18.71 -3.66
N TYR A 353 16.52 -17.59 -2.94
CA TYR A 353 16.53 -17.58 -1.48
C TYR A 353 15.26 -18.20 -0.90
N GLN A 354 14.09 -17.89 -1.43
CA GLN A 354 12.82 -18.47 -0.98
C GLN A 354 12.74 -19.98 -1.26
N ASN A 355 13.27 -20.45 -2.39
CA ASN A 355 13.33 -21.87 -2.80
C ASN A 355 12.01 -22.63 -2.60
N ARG A 356 10.90 -22.05 -3.07
CA ARG A 356 9.55 -22.61 -2.94
C ARG A 356 9.24 -23.63 -4.05
N GLU A 357 8.13 -24.35 -3.89
CA GLU A 357 7.72 -25.43 -4.76
C GLU A 357 7.00 -24.97 -6.05
N VAL A 358 6.42 -23.77 -6.05
CA VAL A 358 5.73 -23.19 -7.19
C VAL A 358 6.42 -21.90 -7.62
N LEU A 359 7.00 -21.89 -8.82
CA LEU A 359 7.63 -20.72 -9.39
C LEU A 359 6.67 -20.00 -10.33
N VAL A 360 6.57 -18.67 -10.17
CA VAL A 360 5.78 -17.81 -11.07
C VAL A 360 6.70 -16.73 -11.62
N LEU A 361 6.96 -16.77 -12.92
CA LEU A 361 7.91 -15.91 -13.60
C LEU A 361 7.15 -15.07 -14.62
N ASP A 362 6.97 -13.77 -14.33
CA ASP A 362 6.26 -12.82 -15.19
C ASP A 362 7.26 -11.92 -15.91
N GLU A 363 7.56 -12.24 -17.15
CA GLU A 363 8.53 -11.55 -18.04
C GLU A 363 9.90 -11.30 -17.37
N PRO A 364 10.55 -12.35 -16.82
CA PRO A 364 11.70 -12.21 -15.93
C PRO A 364 12.97 -11.70 -16.62
N THR A 365 13.00 -11.56 -17.94
CA THR A 365 14.18 -11.20 -18.73
C THR A 365 14.00 -9.94 -19.58
N ALA A 366 12.96 -9.16 -19.36
CA ALA A 366 12.60 -8.02 -20.22
C ALA A 366 13.69 -6.94 -20.34
N ALA A 367 14.56 -6.77 -19.32
CA ALA A 367 15.62 -5.75 -19.29
C ALA A 367 17.05 -6.34 -19.44
N LEU A 368 17.18 -7.60 -19.84
CA LEU A 368 18.47 -8.28 -20.00
C LEU A 368 18.93 -8.31 -21.46
N ASP A 369 20.27 -8.29 -21.65
CA ASP A 369 20.89 -8.63 -22.92
C ASP A 369 20.78 -10.15 -23.19
N ALA A 370 21.06 -10.58 -24.44
CA ALA A 370 20.87 -11.96 -24.87
C ALA A 370 21.72 -12.98 -24.09
N LEU A 371 22.95 -12.62 -23.70
CA LEU A 371 23.84 -13.52 -22.94
C LEU A 371 23.38 -13.64 -21.47
N ALA A 372 22.98 -12.54 -20.87
CA ALA A 372 22.44 -12.54 -19.50
C ALA A 372 21.08 -13.25 -19.45
N GLU A 373 20.27 -13.11 -20.49
CA GLU A 373 19.00 -13.82 -20.65
C GLU A 373 19.21 -15.34 -20.70
N ASP A 374 20.14 -15.82 -21.54
CA ASP A 374 20.43 -17.28 -21.67
C ASP A 374 20.90 -17.87 -20.33
N ARG A 375 21.83 -17.20 -19.65
CA ARG A 375 22.28 -17.62 -18.30
C ARG A 375 21.11 -17.69 -17.32
N MET A 376 20.24 -16.69 -17.30
CA MET A 376 19.09 -16.66 -16.42
C MET A 376 18.10 -17.79 -16.72
N TYR A 377 17.87 -18.13 -18.00
CA TYR A 377 17.04 -19.28 -18.36
C TYR A 377 17.68 -20.61 -17.96
N GLN A 378 18.99 -20.75 -18.01
CA GLN A 378 19.70 -21.93 -17.53
C GLN A 378 19.50 -22.09 -16.01
N GLU A 379 19.65 -21.03 -15.22
CA GLU A 379 19.37 -21.04 -13.79
C GLU A 379 17.90 -21.35 -13.49
N PHE A 380 16.95 -20.73 -14.21
CA PHE A 380 15.55 -21.08 -14.07
C PHE A 380 15.28 -22.57 -14.34
N ASN A 381 15.87 -23.13 -15.38
CA ASN A 381 15.74 -24.56 -15.69
C ASN A 381 16.24 -25.46 -14.57
N GLN A 382 17.31 -25.04 -13.86
CA GLN A 382 17.79 -25.78 -12.69
C GLN A 382 16.85 -25.62 -11.49
N MET A 383 16.34 -24.39 -11.25
CA MET A 383 15.41 -24.11 -10.17
C MET A 383 14.10 -24.90 -10.27
N VAL A 384 13.58 -25.07 -11.48
CA VAL A 384 12.26 -25.68 -11.71
C VAL A 384 12.29 -27.21 -11.79
N LYS A 385 13.45 -27.86 -11.67
CA LYS A 385 13.52 -29.33 -11.67
C LYS A 385 12.66 -29.92 -10.56
N GLY A 386 11.63 -30.69 -10.94
CA GLY A 386 10.69 -31.32 -10.01
C GLY A 386 9.68 -30.38 -9.34
N LYS A 387 9.63 -29.10 -9.74
CA LYS A 387 8.71 -28.10 -9.23
C LYS A 387 7.67 -27.68 -10.27
N THR A 388 6.53 -27.20 -9.82
CA THR A 388 5.55 -26.59 -10.72
C THR A 388 5.99 -25.18 -11.07
N ALA A 389 6.01 -24.83 -12.37
CA ALA A 389 6.47 -23.53 -12.83
C ALA A 389 5.53 -22.92 -13.86
N ILE A 390 5.25 -21.64 -13.71
CA ILE A 390 4.46 -20.84 -14.65
C ILE A 390 5.34 -19.72 -15.22
N PHE A 391 5.51 -19.71 -16.53
CA PHE A 391 6.30 -18.73 -17.26
C PHE A 391 5.39 -17.85 -18.09
N ILE A 392 5.31 -16.57 -17.81
CA ILE A 392 4.74 -15.60 -18.72
C ILE A 392 5.86 -15.02 -19.55
N SER A 393 5.74 -15.14 -20.88
CA SER A 393 6.70 -14.54 -21.78
C SER A 393 6.02 -14.02 -23.05
N HIS A 394 6.51 -12.89 -23.54
CA HIS A 394 6.24 -12.43 -24.89
C HIS A 394 7.30 -12.90 -25.89
N ARG A 395 8.41 -13.52 -25.41
CA ARG A 395 9.48 -14.11 -26.22
C ARG A 395 9.24 -15.60 -26.35
N LEU A 396 8.79 -16.04 -27.53
CA LEU A 396 8.41 -17.46 -27.77
C LEU A 396 9.60 -18.40 -27.81
N SER A 397 10.82 -17.91 -28.00
CA SER A 397 12.05 -18.74 -27.93
C SER A 397 12.21 -19.38 -26.54
N SER A 398 11.84 -18.66 -25.49
CA SER A 398 11.92 -19.13 -24.11
C SER A 398 10.85 -20.14 -23.72
N THR A 399 9.81 -20.34 -24.53
CA THR A 399 8.73 -21.29 -24.22
C THR A 399 9.02 -22.73 -24.64
N ARG A 400 10.09 -22.96 -25.41
CA ARG A 400 10.43 -24.29 -25.94
C ARG A 400 10.74 -25.36 -24.90
N PHE A 401 11.20 -24.93 -23.72
CA PHE A 401 11.52 -25.84 -22.61
C PHE A 401 10.33 -26.15 -21.71
N CYS A 402 9.15 -25.54 -21.98
CA CYS A 402 7.94 -25.79 -21.21
C CYS A 402 7.20 -27.02 -21.72
N ASP A 403 6.59 -27.75 -20.78
CA ASP A 403 5.85 -28.97 -21.07
C ASP A 403 4.52 -28.69 -21.76
N LYS A 404 3.89 -27.57 -21.38
CA LYS A 404 2.61 -27.08 -21.93
C LYS A 404 2.71 -25.60 -22.21
N ILE A 405 2.10 -25.16 -23.30
CA ILE A 405 1.96 -23.75 -23.69
C ILE A 405 0.49 -23.45 -23.85
N VAL A 406 0.03 -22.33 -23.30
CA VAL A 406 -1.30 -21.78 -23.51
C VAL A 406 -1.21 -20.39 -24.11
N MET A 407 -1.97 -20.16 -25.19
CA MET A 407 -2.01 -18.88 -25.87
C MET A 407 -3.27 -18.12 -25.48
N PHE A 408 -3.08 -16.91 -24.98
CA PHE A 408 -4.12 -16.00 -24.57
C PHE A 408 -4.43 -14.93 -25.61
N GLU A 409 -5.72 -14.70 -25.88
CA GLU A 409 -6.21 -13.58 -26.64
C GLU A 409 -7.55 -13.11 -26.05
N ASP A 410 -7.73 -11.80 -25.91
CA ASP A 410 -8.95 -11.14 -25.38
C ASP A 410 -9.53 -11.78 -24.11
N GLY A 411 -8.65 -12.21 -23.21
CA GLY A 411 -9.01 -12.83 -21.95
C GLY A 411 -9.45 -14.28 -22.03
N ARG A 412 -9.14 -14.98 -23.13
CA ARG A 412 -9.50 -16.39 -23.34
C ARG A 412 -8.26 -17.19 -23.74
N ILE A 413 -8.28 -18.49 -23.47
CA ILE A 413 -7.31 -19.44 -24.03
C ILE A 413 -7.83 -19.80 -25.43
N ILE A 414 -7.00 -19.55 -26.45
CA ILE A 414 -7.35 -19.83 -27.85
C ILE A 414 -6.60 -21.05 -28.40
N GLU A 415 -5.42 -21.34 -27.89
CA GLU A 415 -4.62 -22.51 -28.26
C GLU A 415 -3.92 -23.06 -27.03
N GLU A 416 -3.82 -24.41 -26.94
CA GLU A 416 -3.03 -25.08 -25.91
C GLU A 416 -2.35 -26.34 -26.47
N GLY A 417 -1.17 -26.65 -25.98
CA GLY A 417 -0.41 -27.82 -26.38
C GLY A 417 1.08 -27.67 -26.15
N THR A 418 1.88 -28.62 -26.63
CA THR A 418 3.32 -28.52 -26.65
C THR A 418 3.79 -27.63 -27.82
N HIS A 419 5.03 -27.11 -27.76
CA HIS A 419 5.61 -26.31 -28.83
C HIS A 419 5.48 -27.02 -30.21
N LYS A 420 5.78 -28.31 -30.26
CA LYS A 420 5.71 -29.10 -31.50
C LYS A 420 4.28 -29.20 -32.06
N GLN A 421 3.30 -29.37 -31.18
CA GLN A 421 1.87 -29.44 -31.56
C GLN A 421 1.37 -28.10 -32.10
N LEU A 422 1.68 -27.00 -31.39
CA LEU A 422 1.24 -25.67 -31.80
C LEU A 422 1.89 -25.19 -33.12
N ILE A 423 3.15 -25.52 -33.35
CA ILE A 423 3.80 -25.24 -34.65
C ILE A 423 3.13 -26.01 -35.78
N LYS A 424 2.74 -27.29 -35.58
CA LYS A 424 2.04 -28.11 -36.57
C LYS A 424 0.60 -27.63 -36.82
N ALA A 425 -0.08 -27.13 -35.79
CA ALA A 425 -1.46 -26.69 -35.89
C ALA A 425 -1.66 -25.46 -36.80
N ASN A 426 -0.58 -24.77 -37.18
CA ASN A 426 -0.57 -23.62 -38.09
C ASN A 426 -1.50 -22.47 -37.62
N GLY A 427 -1.64 -22.33 -36.32
CA GLY A 427 -2.47 -21.32 -35.68
C GLY A 427 -1.74 -19.99 -35.40
N LYS A 428 -2.32 -19.19 -34.49
CA LYS A 428 -1.78 -17.88 -34.10
C LYS A 428 -0.43 -18.00 -33.40
N TYR A 429 -0.22 -19.05 -32.60
CA TYR A 429 1.07 -19.34 -31.98
C TYR A 429 2.18 -19.46 -32.98
N ARG A 430 1.99 -20.29 -34.06
CA ARG A 430 2.99 -20.44 -35.12
C ARG A 430 3.27 -19.12 -35.81
N ASN A 431 2.24 -18.37 -36.19
CA ASN A 431 2.40 -17.08 -36.85
C ASN A 431 3.23 -16.10 -35.98
N MET A 432 2.91 -16.01 -34.71
CA MET A 432 3.66 -15.17 -33.76
C MET A 432 5.11 -15.64 -33.60
N PHE A 433 5.32 -16.96 -33.56
CA PHE A 433 6.67 -17.55 -33.50
C PHE A 433 7.49 -17.24 -34.76
N GLN A 434 6.91 -17.36 -35.95
CA GLN A 434 7.58 -17.05 -37.21
C GLN A 434 7.99 -15.59 -37.33
N VAL A 435 7.09 -14.68 -36.95
CA VAL A 435 7.38 -13.24 -36.94
C VAL A 435 8.57 -12.93 -36.00
N GLN A 436 8.58 -13.50 -34.78
CA GLN A 436 9.71 -13.30 -33.89
C GLN A 436 11.01 -13.93 -34.43
N ALA A 437 10.93 -15.10 -35.04
CA ALA A 437 12.12 -15.79 -35.61
C ALA A 437 12.73 -15.02 -36.79
N GLN A 438 11.93 -14.31 -37.61
CA GLN A 438 12.44 -13.48 -38.71
C GLN A 438 13.30 -12.32 -38.18
N TYR A 439 12.87 -11.62 -37.13
CA TYR A 439 13.66 -10.54 -36.51
C TYR A 439 15.03 -10.99 -35.97
N TYR A 440 15.22 -12.27 -35.67
CA TYR A 440 16.53 -12.83 -35.28
C TYR A 440 17.37 -13.28 -36.47
N LYS A 441 16.75 -13.71 -37.57
CA LYS A 441 17.46 -14.12 -38.78
C LYS A 441 17.99 -12.92 -39.59
N ASP A 442 17.22 -11.86 -39.69
CA ASP A 442 17.62 -10.64 -40.41
C ASP A 442 18.79 -9.90 -39.72
N LYS A 443 19.03 -10.14 -38.42
CA LYS A 443 20.20 -9.61 -37.71
C LYS A 443 21.49 -10.44 -37.91
N GLU A 444 21.39 -11.73 -38.27
CA GLU A 444 22.56 -12.56 -38.56
C GLU A 444 23.04 -12.39 -40.02
N GLY A 445 22.26 -11.77 -40.89
CA GLY A 445 22.61 -11.50 -42.28
C GLY A 445 23.36 -10.17 -42.55
N GLU A 446 23.48 -9.29 -41.52
CA GLU A 446 24.17 -7.99 -41.65
C GLU A 446 25.54 -7.93 -40.93
N VAL A 447 26.16 -9.08 -40.64
CA VAL A 447 27.56 -9.10 -40.20
C VAL A 447 28.41 -9.58 -41.36
N CYS A 448 28.80 -8.66 -42.21
CA CYS A 448 29.98 -8.69 -43.09
C CYS A 448 30.82 -7.46 -42.84
#